data_70419bed5cb5080ffcd07f3d870b06d9
#
_entry.id   70419bed5cb5080ffcd07f3d870b06d9
#
_cell.length_a   1.000
_cell.length_b   1.000
_cell.length_c   1.000
_cell.angle_alpha   90.00
_cell.angle_beta   90.00
_cell.angle_gamma   90.00
#
_symmetry.space_group_name_H-M   'P 1'
#
loop_
_entity.id
_entity.type
_entity.pdbx_description
1 polymer ?
#
loop_
_entity_poly.entity_id
_entity_poly.type
_entity_poly.pdbx_seq_one_letter_code
_entity_poly.pdbx_strand_id
1 'polypeptide(L)'
;MSGPRITLDANCVINLFDRESVSATSISEIETLTRYAFDGKAEIAITTRLEGDLDQDKNERRRRALIAMLNMFPVIPSIGRWNASKWDEDVFAGEASGRLSEEIQHILSPGLTPDSPRYSNRINDIDHLTGHVLDKRDIFVTEDKGILRKRDQLKRLGILVMSPTQCVAHIDEIVLRSKPRTLPTDNIPPAHHSRALQGTATFDYTNNNHVFALGEAQHLFETMWTKASNTSIHAYSDGASIEALAVAKGAASITDIRDAEAYDFSTRVRTPQLGQIVIWRNVNGLYAATRVLAITDDTRGDETNNLMVEYVILGGGERDFSASVARK
;
A
#
# COMPACT_ATOMS: atom_id res chain seq x y z
N MET A 1 -6.10 -2.91 -1.27
CA MET A 1 -4.69 -3.06 -1.73
C MET A 1 -4.22 -4.44 -1.32
N SER A 2 -3.57 -5.19 -2.22
CA SER A 2 -2.90 -6.43 -1.85
C SER A 2 -1.72 -6.08 -0.92
N GLY A 3 -1.52 -6.88 0.14
CA GLY A 3 -0.39 -6.70 1.05
C GLY A 3 0.96 -6.95 0.34
N PRO A 4 2.11 -6.66 1.00
CA PRO A 4 3.43 -6.85 0.41
C PRO A 4 3.68 -8.33 0.08
N ARG A 5 4.41 -8.56 -1.01
CA ARG A 5 4.82 -9.89 -1.49
C ARG A 5 6.17 -10.24 -0.85
N ILE A 6 6.19 -11.29 -0.05
CA ILE A 6 7.34 -11.66 0.80
C ILE A 6 7.90 -12.99 0.37
N THR A 7 9.23 -13.09 0.28
CA THR A 7 9.93 -14.38 0.18
C THR A 7 10.55 -14.72 1.52
N LEU A 8 10.23 -15.90 2.08
CA LEU A 8 10.90 -16.44 3.27
C LEU A 8 12.13 -17.26 2.87
N ASP A 9 13.24 -16.96 3.52
CA ASP A 9 14.45 -17.76 3.44
C ASP A 9 14.32 -19.10 4.18
N ALA A 10 15.09 -20.09 3.75
CA ALA A 10 15.10 -21.43 4.32
C ALA A 10 15.28 -21.45 5.84
N ASN A 11 16.18 -20.64 6.37
CA ASN A 11 16.47 -20.56 7.80
C ASN A 11 15.24 -20.11 8.62
N CYS A 12 14.41 -19.20 8.09
CA CYS A 12 13.17 -18.79 8.75
C CYS A 12 12.18 -19.95 8.87
N VAL A 13 12.07 -20.78 7.84
CA VAL A 13 11.17 -21.94 7.86
C VAL A 13 11.70 -23.05 8.78
N ILE A 14 13.01 -23.34 8.73
CA ILE A 14 13.66 -24.33 9.59
C ILE A 14 13.51 -23.96 11.06
N ASN A 15 13.66 -22.68 11.40
CA ASN A 15 13.59 -22.18 12.78
C ASN A 15 12.20 -22.33 13.43
N LEU A 16 11.12 -22.42 12.66
CA LEU A 16 9.79 -22.74 13.20
C LEU A 16 9.76 -24.13 13.89
N PHE A 17 10.67 -25.05 13.51
CA PHE A 17 10.70 -26.43 14.01
C PHE A 17 11.82 -26.70 14.99
N ASP A 18 12.92 -25.95 14.90
CA ASP A 18 14.08 -26.11 15.77
C ASP A 18 14.02 -25.11 16.95
N ARG A 19 12.94 -25.26 17.75
CA ARG A 19 12.64 -24.37 18.87
C ARG A 19 13.69 -24.37 19.98
N GLU A 20 14.56 -25.38 20.03
CA GLU A 20 15.60 -25.49 21.06
C GLU A 20 16.83 -24.62 20.75
N SER A 21 17.09 -24.35 19.47
CA SER A 21 18.29 -23.60 19.03
C SER A 21 18.03 -22.12 18.68
N VAL A 22 16.77 -21.69 18.66
CA VAL A 22 16.34 -20.36 18.17
C VAL A 22 15.70 -19.54 19.27
N SER A 23 15.87 -18.22 19.22
CA SER A 23 15.22 -17.32 20.18
C SER A 23 13.69 -17.41 20.09
N ALA A 24 13.01 -17.43 21.23
CA ALA A 24 11.54 -17.43 21.27
C ALA A 24 10.91 -16.26 20.49
N THR A 25 11.62 -15.14 20.40
CA THR A 25 11.19 -13.94 19.65
C THR A 25 11.15 -14.22 18.16
N SER A 26 12.18 -14.82 17.57
CA SER A 26 12.22 -15.12 16.13
C SER A 26 11.10 -16.07 15.72
N ILE A 27 10.81 -17.08 16.53
CA ILE A 27 9.70 -18.02 16.27
C ILE A 27 8.37 -17.28 16.27
N SER A 28 8.11 -16.45 17.29
CA SER A 28 6.88 -15.66 17.42
C SER A 28 6.66 -14.73 16.22
N GLU A 29 7.73 -14.11 15.72
CA GLU A 29 7.66 -13.20 14.57
C GLU A 29 7.35 -13.95 13.26
N ILE A 30 7.93 -15.13 13.06
CA ILE A 30 7.65 -15.94 11.86
C ILE A 30 6.22 -16.50 11.93
N GLU A 31 5.74 -16.93 13.10
CA GLU A 31 4.34 -17.32 13.31
C GLU A 31 3.39 -16.14 13.02
N THR A 32 3.78 -14.90 13.37
CA THR A 32 3.02 -13.68 13.07
C THR A 32 2.97 -13.41 11.59
N LEU A 33 4.10 -13.53 10.87
CA LEU A 33 4.14 -13.40 9.41
C LEU A 33 3.23 -14.42 8.73
N THR A 34 3.27 -15.69 9.18
CA THR A 34 2.38 -16.74 8.67
C THR A 34 0.91 -16.37 8.85
N ARG A 35 0.54 -15.87 10.03
CA ARG A 35 -0.82 -15.39 10.30
C ARG A 35 -1.20 -14.22 9.38
N TYR A 36 -0.27 -13.30 9.10
CA TYR A 36 -0.52 -12.19 8.16
C TYR A 36 -0.81 -12.67 6.75
N ALA A 37 -0.20 -13.79 6.32
CA ALA A 37 -0.55 -14.40 5.04
C ALA A 37 -1.98 -14.93 5.03
N PHE A 38 -2.42 -15.64 6.08
CA PHE A 38 -3.81 -16.10 6.21
C PHE A 38 -4.82 -14.97 6.31
N ASP A 39 -4.45 -13.86 6.96
CA ASP A 39 -5.29 -12.66 7.09
C ASP A 39 -5.33 -11.80 5.81
N GLY A 40 -4.58 -12.16 4.76
CA GLY A 40 -4.46 -11.39 3.52
C GLY A 40 -3.71 -10.06 3.66
N LYS A 41 -2.96 -9.87 4.78
CA LYS A 41 -2.12 -8.70 5.04
C LYS A 41 -0.79 -8.73 4.31
N ALA A 42 -0.34 -9.93 3.90
CA ALA A 42 0.87 -10.16 3.13
C ALA A 42 0.68 -11.39 2.23
N GLU A 43 1.47 -11.50 1.16
CA GLU A 43 1.57 -12.69 0.33
C GLU A 43 2.94 -13.33 0.55
N ILE A 44 2.98 -14.49 1.19
CA ILE A 44 4.23 -15.20 1.51
C ILE A 44 4.48 -16.29 0.49
N ALA A 45 5.72 -16.40 0.01
CA ALA A 45 6.19 -17.49 -0.82
C ALA A 45 7.59 -17.97 -0.38
N ILE A 46 7.93 -19.16 -0.80
CA ILE A 46 9.24 -19.78 -0.65
C ILE A 46 9.79 -20.12 -2.03
N THR A 47 11.09 -20.40 -2.14
CA THR A 47 11.68 -20.76 -3.44
C THR A 47 11.83 -22.27 -3.57
N THR A 48 11.90 -22.78 -4.80
CA THR A 48 12.16 -24.20 -5.12
C THR A 48 13.44 -24.73 -4.46
N ARG A 49 14.43 -23.87 -4.19
CA ARG A 49 15.68 -24.25 -3.50
C ARG A 49 15.48 -24.72 -2.07
N LEU A 50 14.43 -24.26 -1.40
CA LEU A 50 14.15 -24.67 -0.02
C LEU A 50 13.93 -26.19 0.11
N GLU A 51 13.28 -26.82 -0.87
CA GLU A 51 13.15 -28.28 -0.87
C GLU A 51 14.50 -28.99 -0.96
N GLY A 52 15.41 -28.48 -1.82
CA GLY A 52 16.77 -29.01 -1.93
C GLY A 52 17.59 -28.87 -0.65
N ASP A 53 17.42 -27.78 0.09
CA ASP A 53 18.06 -27.56 1.39
C ASP A 53 17.52 -28.55 2.45
N LEU A 54 16.21 -28.85 2.40
CA LEU A 54 15.58 -29.79 3.32
C LEU A 54 15.95 -31.23 3.03
N ASP A 55 16.14 -31.60 1.78
CA ASP A 55 16.57 -32.99 1.41
C ASP A 55 17.95 -33.35 1.98
N GLN A 56 18.78 -32.33 2.29
CA GLN A 56 20.07 -32.54 2.97
C GLN A 56 19.94 -32.67 4.50
N ASP A 57 18.76 -32.44 5.07
CA ASP A 57 18.55 -32.58 6.51
C ASP A 57 18.54 -34.04 6.93
N LYS A 58 19.50 -34.39 7.78
CA LYS A 58 19.69 -35.76 8.30
C LYS A 58 18.56 -36.20 9.24
N ASN A 59 17.77 -35.28 9.78
CA ASN A 59 16.64 -35.61 10.66
C ASN A 59 15.38 -35.83 9.82
N GLU A 60 15.08 -37.09 9.53
CA GLU A 60 13.93 -37.46 8.69
C GLU A 60 12.58 -36.97 9.22
N ARG A 61 12.37 -36.94 10.54
CA ARG A 61 11.13 -36.47 11.16
C ARG A 61 10.97 -34.95 10.93
N ARG A 62 12.04 -34.19 11.12
CA ARG A 62 12.08 -32.74 10.88
C ARG A 62 11.86 -32.45 9.40
N ARG A 63 12.57 -33.15 8.51
CA ARG A 63 12.42 -33.04 7.06
C ARG A 63 10.98 -33.25 6.60
N ARG A 64 10.30 -34.32 7.04
CA ARG A 64 8.89 -34.59 6.68
C ARG A 64 7.96 -33.49 7.17
N ALA A 65 8.16 -32.99 8.40
CA ALA A 65 7.35 -31.88 8.94
C ALA A 65 7.55 -30.60 8.15
N LEU A 66 8.78 -30.29 7.76
CA LEU A 66 9.13 -29.12 6.95
C LEU A 66 8.53 -29.22 5.54
N ILE A 67 8.63 -30.37 4.88
CA ILE A 67 7.99 -30.61 3.57
C ILE A 67 6.46 -30.44 3.67
N ALA A 68 5.82 -30.92 4.74
CA ALA A 68 4.39 -30.73 4.93
C ALA A 68 4.00 -29.25 5.07
N MET A 69 4.87 -28.41 5.68
CA MET A 69 4.64 -26.96 5.77
C MET A 69 4.92 -26.23 4.46
N LEU A 70 5.87 -26.70 3.65
CA LEU A 70 6.11 -26.10 2.35
C LEU A 70 4.86 -26.08 1.50
N ASN A 71 4.01 -27.11 1.62
CA ASN A 71 2.73 -27.16 0.92
C ASN A 71 1.72 -26.09 1.38
N MET A 72 2.04 -25.34 2.43
CA MET A 72 1.21 -24.22 2.90
C MET A 72 1.55 -22.88 2.21
N PHE A 73 2.71 -22.78 1.58
CA PHE A 73 3.16 -21.57 0.92
C PHE A 73 3.28 -21.76 -0.59
N PRO A 74 2.92 -20.78 -1.41
CA PRO A 74 3.28 -20.76 -2.83
C PRO A 74 4.79 -20.93 -3.00
N VAL A 75 5.18 -21.76 -3.97
CA VAL A 75 6.58 -21.97 -4.34
C VAL A 75 6.88 -21.11 -5.58
N ILE A 76 7.93 -20.30 -5.51
CA ILE A 76 8.40 -19.50 -6.63
C ILE A 76 9.66 -20.14 -7.24
N PRO A 77 9.82 -20.09 -8.57
CA PRO A 77 10.96 -20.71 -9.23
C PRO A 77 12.27 -20.00 -8.84
N SER A 78 13.32 -20.78 -8.66
CA SER A 78 14.69 -20.28 -8.59
C SER A 78 15.40 -20.44 -9.93
N ILE A 79 16.68 -20.05 -10.03
CA ILE A 79 17.46 -20.22 -11.25
C ILE A 79 17.84 -21.70 -11.42
N GLY A 80 17.59 -22.21 -12.64
CA GLY A 80 18.05 -23.53 -13.06
C GLY A 80 19.58 -23.59 -13.19
N ARG A 81 20.22 -24.52 -12.46
CA ARG A 81 21.66 -24.83 -12.56
C ARG A 81 21.86 -26.30 -12.93
N TRP A 82 22.90 -26.61 -13.72
CA TRP A 82 23.27 -28.00 -14.00
C TRP A 82 23.50 -28.75 -12.67
N ASN A 83 22.93 -29.95 -12.55
CA ASN A 83 23.03 -30.85 -11.39
C ASN A 83 22.32 -30.40 -10.11
N ALA A 84 21.55 -29.29 -10.12
CA ALA A 84 20.84 -28.81 -8.94
C ALA A 84 19.41 -28.33 -9.24
N SER A 85 18.97 -28.44 -10.50
CA SER A 85 17.67 -27.93 -10.96
C SER A 85 16.61 -29.00 -11.01
N LYS A 86 15.38 -28.61 -10.70
CA LYS A 86 14.16 -29.35 -11.02
C LYS A 86 13.69 -28.92 -12.40
N TRP A 87 13.67 -29.85 -13.35
CA TRP A 87 13.47 -29.57 -14.79
C TRP A 87 12.14 -28.87 -15.13
N ASP A 88 11.10 -29.08 -14.34
CA ASP A 88 9.76 -28.51 -14.59
C ASP A 88 9.42 -27.33 -13.66
N GLU A 89 10.28 -26.97 -12.70
CA GLU A 89 10.01 -25.97 -11.68
C GLU A 89 10.96 -24.76 -11.73
N ASP A 90 12.21 -24.94 -12.18
CA ASP A 90 13.22 -23.88 -12.23
C ASP A 90 13.24 -23.17 -13.59
N VAL A 91 13.47 -21.86 -13.56
CA VAL A 91 13.61 -21.04 -14.78
C VAL A 91 15.04 -21.08 -15.28
N PHE A 92 15.27 -21.51 -16.53
CA PHE A 92 16.59 -21.42 -17.15
C PHE A 92 17.05 -19.96 -17.22
N ALA A 93 18.28 -19.72 -16.76
CA ALA A 93 18.87 -18.40 -16.73
C ALA A 93 18.98 -17.80 -18.13
N GLY A 94 18.17 -16.81 -18.43
CA GLY A 94 18.46 -15.88 -19.52
C GLY A 94 19.67 -14.99 -19.14
N GLU A 95 20.23 -14.28 -20.11
CA GLU A 95 21.42 -13.43 -19.90
C GLU A 95 21.24 -12.42 -18.74
N ALA A 96 20.04 -11.85 -18.57
CA ALA A 96 19.71 -10.90 -17.50
C ALA A 96 19.72 -11.54 -16.12
N SER A 97 19.15 -12.74 -15.96
CA SER A 97 19.12 -13.45 -14.67
C SER A 97 20.50 -14.01 -14.29
N GLY A 98 21.30 -14.38 -15.28
CA GLY A 98 22.71 -14.77 -15.07
C GLY A 98 23.52 -13.60 -14.49
N ARG A 99 23.43 -12.41 -15.10
CA ARG A 99 24.10 -11.19 -14.61
C ARG A 99 23.64 -10.82 -13.19
N LEU A 100 22.37 -10.86 -12.90
CA LEU A 100 21.85 -10.60 -11.55
C LEU A 100 22.44 -11.59 -10.53
N SER A 101 22.49 -12.89 -10.85
CA SER A 101 23.08 -13.91 -9.98
C SER A 101 24.57 -13.65 -9.72
N GLU A 102 25.33 -13.22 -10.73
CA GLU A 102 26.74 -12.85 -10.59
C GLU A 102 26.92 -11.61 -9.70
N GLU A 103 26.08 -10.58 -9.85
CA GLU A 103 26.10 -9.38 -9.00
C GLU A 103 25.79 -9.72 -7.54
N ILE A 104 24.78 -10.56 -7.28
CA ILE A 104 24.46 -11.05 -5.94
C ILE A 104 25.62 -11.86 -5.37
N GLN A 105 26.23 -12.75 -6.17
CA GLN A 105 27.41 -13.52 -5.79
C GLN A 105 28.58 -12.61 -5.39
N HIS A 106 28.85 -11.58 -6.19
CA HIS A 106 29.91 -10.61 -5.89
C HIS A 106 29.69 -9.88 -4.55
N ILE A 107 28.42 -9.58 -4.21
CA ILE A 107 28.06 -8.95 -2.95
C ILE A 107 28.20 -9.92 -1.77
N LEU A 108 27.62 -11.12 -1.88
CA LEU A 108 27.56 -12.07 -0.76
C LEU A 108 28.87 -12.80 -0.53
N SER A 109 29.56 -13.20 -1.60
CA SER A 109 30.73 -14.08 -1.55
C SER A 109 31.67 -13.80 -2.70
N PRO A 110 32.39 -12.66 -2.68
CA PRO A 110 33.39 -12.34 -3.72
C PRO A 110 34.44 -13.43 -3.77
N GLY A 111 34.73 -13.94 -4.97
CA GLY A 111 35.71 -15.01 -5.19
C GLY A 111 35.22 -16.43 -4.86
N LEU A 112 33.93 -16.65 -4.75
CA LEU A 112 33.34 -17.98 -4.58
C LEU A 112 33.65 -18.87 -5.81
N THR A 113 34.27 -20.02 -5.57
CA THR A 113 34.58 -21.03 -6.59
C THR A 113 33.98 -22.37 -6.20
N PRO A 114 33.78 -23.30 -7.15
CA PRO A 114 33.23 -24.64 -6.86
C PRO A 114 33.99 -25.41 -5.79
N ASP A 115 35.28 -25.17 -5.62
CA ASP A 115 36.12 -25.80 -4.62
C ASP A 115 36.06 -25.14 -3.24
N SER A 116 35.32 -24.02 -3.13
CA SER A 116 35.22 -23.26 -1.89
C SER A 116 34.42 -24.06 -0.83
N PRO A 117 34.92 -24.11 0.43
CA PRO A 117 34.11 -24.62 1.54
C PRO A 117 32.77 -23.86 1.60
N ARG A 118 31.66 -24.56 1.75
CA ARG A 118 30.29 -23.99 1.76
C ARG A 118 29.81 -23.44 0.40
N TYR A 119 30.44 -23.84 -0.72
CA TYR A 119 29.98 -23.43 -2.05
C TYR A 119 28.48 -23.67 -2.23
N SER A 120 28.02 -24.89 -1.93
CA SER A 120 26.60 -25.27 -2.06
C SER A 120 25.67 -24.32 -1.29
N ASN A 121 25.96 -24.06 -0.01
CA ASN A 121 25.11 -23.19 0.81
C ASN A 121 25.07 -21.75 0.25
N ARG A 122 26.22 -21.23 -0.22
CA ARG A 122 26.28 -19.87 -0.80
C ARG A 122 25.58 -19.77 -2.12
N ILE A 123 25.62 -20.79 -2.94
CA ILE A 123 24.86 -20.86 -4.19
C ILE A 123 23.35 -20.87 -3.90
N ASN A 124 22.92 -21.62 -2.89
CA ASN A 124 21.50 -21.64 -2.48
C ASN A 124 21.04 -20.25 -2.04
N ASP A 125 21.83 -19.52 -1.20
CA ASP A 125 21.52 -18.14 -0.80
C ASP A 125 21.37 -17.20 -2.03
N ILE A 126 22.27 -17.35 -3.02
CA ILE A 126 22.24 -16.56 -4.25
C ILE A 126 20.98 -16.88 -5.09
N ASP A 127 20.65 -18.16 -5.21
CA ASP A 127 19.50 -18.64 -5.98
C ASP A 127 18.17 -18.21 -5.34
N HIS A 128 18.06 -18.23 -4.00
CA HIS A 128 16.91 -17.69 -3.26
C HIS A 128 16.70 -16.20 -3.56
N LEU A 129 17.76 -15.38 -3.47
CA LEU A 129 17.69 -13.95 -3.75
C LEU A 129 17.37 -13.66 -5.22
N THR A 130 17.90 -14.46 -6.12
CA THR A 130 17.64 -14.28 -7.55
C THR A 130 16.19 -14.65 -7.88
N GLY A 131 15.67 -15.77 -7.38
CA GLY A 131 14.26 -16.15 -7.52
C GLY A 131 13.31 -15.08 -6.98
N HIS A 132 13.66 -14.50 -5.83
CA HIS A 132 12.92 -13.36 -5.24
C HIS A 132 12.78 -12.19 -6.22
N VAL A 133 13.85 -11.77 -6.87
CA VAL A 133 13.82 -10.65 -7.84
C VAL A 133 13.06 -11.02 -9.11
N LEU A 134 13.26 -12.23 -9.63
CA LEU A 134 12.59 -12.68 -10.85
C LEU A 134 11.08 -12.77 -10.68
N ASP A 135 10.61 -13.15 -9.49
CA ASP A 135 9.17 -13.14 -9.15
C ASP A 135 8.65 -11.77 -8.68
N LYS A 136 9.46 -10.72 -8.77
CA LYS A 136 9.10 -9.33 -8.44
C LYS A 136 8.50 -9.20 -7.02
N ARG A 137 9.11 -9.85 -6.05
CA ARG A 137 8.69 -9.79 -4.64
C ARG A 137 9.25 -8.54 -3.97
N ASP A 138 8.52 -8.05 -2.95
CA ASP A 138 8.85 -6.77 -2.32
C ASP A 138 9.90 -6.90 -1.22
N ILE A 139 9.83 -7.97 -0.41
CA ILE A 139 10.66 -8.15 0.79
C ILE A 139 11.23 -9.56 0.85
N PHE A 140 12.55 -9.67 1.02
CA PHE A 140 13.23 -10.93 1.34
C PHE A 140 13.48 -11.01 2.85
N VAL A 141 12.90 -12.01 3.52
CA VAL A 141 12.98 -12.18 4.96
C VAL A 141 13.95 -13.30 5.31
N THR A 142 14.97 -12.97 6.10
CA THR A 142 16.01 -13.91 6.51
C THR A 142 16.53 -13.64 7.93
N GLU A 143 17.02 -14.67 8.59
CA GLU A 143 17.81 -14.57 9.83
C GLU A 143 19.32 -14.74 9.59
N ASP A 144 19.76 -14.99 8.34
CA ASP A 144 21.18 -15.10 8.03
C ASP A 144 21.88 -13.73 8.23
N LYS A 145 22.77 -13.69 9.24
CA LYS A 145 23.52 -12.48 9.58
C LYS A 145 24.46 -12.04 8.46
N GLY A 146 24.89 -12.97 7.59
CA GLY A 146 25.72 -12.67 6.44
C GLY A 146 24.94 -11.88 5.38
N ILE A 147 23.73 -12.29 5.06
CA ILE A 147 22.81 -11.61 4.14
C ILE A 147 22.39 -10.26 4.73
N LEU A 148 21.94 -10.25 6.00
CA LEU A 148 21.51 -9.02 6.69
C LEU A 148 22.59 -7.94 6.74
N ARG A 149 23.87 -8.29 6.90
CA ARG A 149 24.99 -7.32 6.86
C ARG A 149 25.20 -6.71 5.48
N LYS A 150 24.72 -7.35 4.42
CA LYS A 150 24.86 -6.92 3.02
C LYS A 150 23.61 -6.21 2.48
N ARG A 151 22.58 -6.01 3.32
CA ARG A 151 21.28 -5.46 2.91
C ARG A 151 21.36 -4.14 2.14
N ASP A 152 22.28 -3.23 2.52
CA ASP A 152 22.40 -1.94 1.85
C ASP A 152 23.00 -2.07 0.44
N GLN A 153 23.85 -3.09 0.22
CA GLN A 153 24.39 -3.42 -1.09
C GLN A 153 23.32 -4.11 -1.96
N LEU A 154 22.58 -5.07 -1.37
CA LEU A 154 21.47 -5.78 -2.03
C LEU A 154 20.32 -4.84 -2.40
N LYS A 155 20.06 -3.82 -1.59
CA LYS A 155 19.06 -2.78 -1.89
C LYS A 155 19.33 -2.04 -3.20
N ARG A 156 20.61 -1.88 -3.60
CA ARG A 156 20.97 -1.27 -4.89
C ARG A 156 20.54 -2.11 -6.09
N LEU A 157 20.35 -3.42 -5.88
CA LEU A 157 19.81 -4.36 -6.86
C LEU A 157 18.28 -4.48 -6.77
N GLY A 158 17.62 -3.64 -5.96
CA GLY A 158 16.17 -3.70 -5.74
C GLY A 158 15.73 -4.75 -4.71
N ILE A 159 16.66 -5.39 -3.98
CA ILE A 159 16.37 -6.43 -2.99
C ILE A 159 16.28 -5.81 -1.59
N LEU A 160 15.05 -5.70 -1.07
CA LEU A 160 14.82 -5.21 0.29
C LEU A 160 14.88 -6.39 1.28
N VAL A 161 15.99 -6.46 2.03
CA VAL A 161 16.23 -7.54 3.00
C VAL A 161 15.85 -7.09 4.41
N MET A 162 15.04 -7.89 5.11
CA MET A 162 14.60 -7.64 6.49
C MET A 162 14.76 -8.90 7.36
N SER A 163 14.95 -8.69 8.68
CA SER A 163 14.72 -9.77 9.64
C SER A 163 13.21 -9.99 9.84
N PRO A 164 12.77 -11.15 10.41
CA PRO A 164 11.36 -11.37 10.75
C PRO A 164 10.76 -10.22 11.57
N THR A 165 11.46 -9.77 12.62
CA THR A 165 11.02 -8.63 13.47
C THR A 165 10.84 -7.34 12.67
N GLN A 166 11.79 -7.01 11.79
CA GLN A 166 11.69 -5.81 10.96
C GLN A 166 10.54 -5.91 9.97
N CYS A 167 10.30 -7.09 9.40
CA CYS A 167 9.22 -7.33 8.45
C CYS A 167 7.84 -7.22 9.12
N VAL A 168 7.66 -7.80 10.31
CA VAL A 168 6.42 -7.65 11.09
C VAL A 168 6.14 -6.19 11.37
N ALA A 169 7.12 -5.44 11.90
CA ALA A 169 6.97 -4.02 12.18
C ALA A 169 6.63 -3.20 10.92
N HIS A 170 7.23 -3.53 9.78
CA HIS A 170 6.95 -2.88 8.50
C HIS A 170 5.52 -3.14 8.01
N ILE A 171 5.02 -4.39 8.12
CA ILE A 171 3.63 -4.72 7.75
C ILE A 171 2.66 -4.02 8.69
N ASP A 172 2.94 -4.01 10.01
CA ASP A 172 2.10 -3.31 10.99
C ASP A 172 2.00 -1.82 10.67
N GLU A 173 3.10 -1.19 10.27
CA GLU A 173 3.09 0.21 9.84
C GLU A 173 2.22 0.42 8.60
N ILE A 174 2.31 -0.46 7.59
CA ILE A 174 1.45 -0.41 6.40
C ILE A 174 -0.02 -0.57 6.80
N VAL A 175 -0.33 -1.56 7.65
CA VAL A 175 -1.69 -1.81 8.14
C VAL A 175 -2.22 -0.64 8.97
N LEU A 176 -1.39 -0.04 9.83
CA LEU A 176 -1.77 1.15 10.60
C LEU A 176 -2.04 2.36 9.70
N ARG A 177 -1.21 2.56 8.67
CA ARG A 177 -1.41 3.64 7.69
C ARG A 177 -2.65 3.42 6.83
N SER A 178 -3.05 2.16 6.61
CA SER A 178 -4.25 1.82 5.83
C SER A 178 -5.55 1.90 6.62
N LYS A 179 -5.48 2.00 7.97
CA LYS A 179 -6.68 2.20 8.79
C LYS A 179 -7.19 3.63 8.63
N PRO A 180 -8.48 3.81 8.27
CA PRO A 180 -9.08 5.14 8.22
C PRO A 180 -8.93 5.85 9.57
N ARG A 181 -8.45 7.08 9.54
CA ARG A 181 -8.35 7.93 10.73
C ARG A 181 -9.72 8.50 11.06
N THR A 182 -10.17 8.30 12.28
CA THR A 182 -11.33 9.05 12.81
C THR A 182 -10.85 10.48 13.07
N LEU A 183 -11.42 11.44 12.37
CA LEU A 183 -11.09 12.85 12.51
C LEU A 183 -12.04 13.51 13.51
N PRO A 184 -11.53 14.33 14.46
CA PRO A 184 -12.37 14.99 15.44
C PRO A 184 -13.26 16.05 14.78
N THR A 185 -14.51 16.13 15.22
CA THR A 185 -15.49 17.14 14.75
C THR A 185 -16.01 18.03 15.87
N ASP A 186 -15.52 17.85 17.09
CA ASP A 186 -16.01 18.52 18.30
C ASP A 186 -15.85 20.05 18.24
N ASN A 187 -14.88 20.53 17.50
CA ASN A 187 -14.59 21.97 17.36
C ASN A 187 -15.25 22.61 16.12
N ILE A 188 -16.05 21.87 15.34
CA ILE A 188 -16.71 22.40 14.15
C ILE A 188 -18.09 22.93 14.55
N PRO A 189 -18.36 24.25 14.38
CA PRO A 189 -19.66 24.81 14.70
C PRO A 189 -20.78 24.14 13.90
N PRO A 190 -21.93 23.81 14.48
CA PRO A 190 -23.04 23.15 13.76
C PRO A 190 -23.52 23.87 12.51
N ALA A 191 -23.43 25.22 12.48
CA ALA A 191 -23.79 26.03 11.32
C ALA A 191 -22.83 25.87 10.13
N HIS A 192 -21.65 25.31 10.37
CA HIS A 192 -20.59 25.07 9.36
C HIS A 192 -20.32 23.59 9.14
N HIS A 193 -21.31 22.73 9.47
CA HIS A 193 -21.12 21.27 9.37
C HIS A 193 -22.41 20.57 8.90
N SER A 194 -22.31 19.76 7.86
CA SER A 194 -23.34 18.81 7.44
C SER A 194 -22.85 17.39 7.60
N ARG A 195 -23.44 16.64 8.52
CA ARG A 195 -23.02 15.26 8.86
C ARG A 195 -23.50 14.18 7.90
N ALA A 196 -24.51 14.52 7.06
CA ALA A 196 -25.04 13.57 6.08
C ALA A 196 -24.00 13.21 5.01
N LEU A 197 -24.11 12.01 4.42
CA LEU A 197 -23.23 11.60 3.33
C LEU A 197 -23.62 12.21 1.98
N GLN A 198 -24.83 12.78 1.87
CA GLN A 198 -25.29 13.47 0.68
C GLN A 198 -26.36 14.52 1.01
N GLY A 199 -26.50 15.53 0.19
CA GLY A 199 -27.50 16.55 0.36
C GLY A 199 -27.14 17.87 -0.33
N THR A 200 -27.82 18.92 0.12
CA THR A 200 -27.54 20.31 -0.26
C THR A 200 -27.18 21.10 0.98
N ALA A 201 -26.16 21.94 0.90
CA ALA A 201 -25.75 22.83 1.98
C ALA A 201 -25.66 24.26 1.46
N THR A 202 -26.10 25.22 2.29
CA THR A 202 -25.92 26.65 2.07
C THR A 202 -25.21 27.22 3.28
N PHE A 203 -24.10 27.90 3.07
CA PHE A 203 -23.28 28.44 4.15
C PHE A 203 -22.57 29.72 3.73
N ASP A 204 -22.25 30.56 4.72
CA ASP A 204 -21.40 31.73 4.53
C ASP A 204 -19.94 31.28 4.43
N TYR A 205 -19.37 31.42 3.21
CA TYR A 205 -17.99 31.00 2.92
C TYR A 205 -16.93 31.99 3.44
N THR A 206 -17.33 33.12 4.04
CA THR A 206 -16.41 34.09 4.66
C THR A 206 -16.17 33.80 6.16
N ASN A 207 -17.02 32.98 6.78
CA ASN A 207 -16.96 32.61 8.18
C ASN A 207 -16.14 31.34 8.42
N ASN A 208 -15.92 30.99 9.69
CA ASN A 208 -15.26 29.77 10.15
C ASN A 208 -13.94 29.48 9.41
N ASN A 209 -13.07 30.49 9.27
CA ASN A 209 -11.82 30.41 8.50
C ASN A 209 -12.01 29.89 7.06
N HIS A 210 -13.16 30.20 6.45
CA HIS A 210 -13.53 29.75 5.09
C HIS A 210 -13.82 28.25 4.96
N VAL A 211 -13.99 27.52 6.06
CA VAL A 211 -14.18 26.06 6.07
C VAL A 211 -15.63 25.71 6.30
N PHE A 212 -16.16 24.84 5.45
CA PHE A 212 -17.41 24.11 5.65
C PHE A 212 -17.14 22.61 5.64
N ALA A 213 -17.56 21.93 6.70
CA ALA A 213 -17.34 20.52 6.88
C ALA A 213 -18.50 19.67 6.34
N LEU A 214 -18.15 18.59 5.62
CA LEU A 214 -19.09 17.60 5.10
C LEU A 214 -18.72 16.23 5.69
N GLY A 215 -19.72 15.44 6.10
CA GLY A 215 -19.53 14.13 6.71
C GLY A 215 -18.94 14.18 8.11
N GLU A 216 -18.53 13.04 8.64
CA GLU A 216 -17.95 12.90 9.98
C GLU A 216 -16.99 11.71 10.07
N ALA A 217 -16.22 11.62 11.12
CA ALA A 217 -15.26 10.55 11.41
C ALA A 217 -14.28 10.33 10.25
N GLN A 218 -14.23 9.13 9.68
CA GLN A 218 -13.37 8.83 8.53
C GLN A 218 -13.81 9.53 7.24
N HIS A 219 -15.09 9.92 7.15
CA HIS A 219 -15.71 10.58 5.99
C HIS A 219 -15.77 12.11 6.14
N LEU A 220 -14.97 12.70 7.03
CA LEU A 220 -14.88 14.15 7.19
C LEU A 220 -14.14 14.79 6.02
N PHE A 221 -14.73 15.86 5.48
CA PHE A 221 -14.19 16.72 4.42
C PHE A 221 -14.34 18.19 4.84
N GLU A 222 -13.29 18.79 5.36
CA GLU A 222 -13.24 20.24 5.70
C GLU A 222 -12.94 21.04 4.44
N THR A 223 -13.98 21.25 3.62
CA THR A 223 -13.88 21.95 2.34
C THR A 223 -13.65 23.45 2.57
N MET A 224 -12.60 24.03 1.95
CA MET A 224 -12.25 25.42 2.12
C MET A 224 -12.57 26.23 0.86
N TRP A 225 -13.24 27.38 1.06
CA TRP A 225 -13.77 28.20 -0.03
C TRP A 225 -13.49 29.69 0.17
N THR A 226 -13.14 30.41 -0.89
CA THR A 226 -12.99 31.85 -0.83
C THR A 226 -13.56 32.51 -2.08
N LYS A 227 -13.83 33.82 -1.96
CA LYS A 227 -14.39 34.68 -2.99
C LYS A 227 -13.56 34.67 -4.29
N ALA A 228 -14.22 34.55 -5.44
CA ALA A 228 -13.63 34.73 -6.76
C ALA A 228 -14.47 35.69 -7.62
N SER A 229 -15.72 35.31 -7.96
CA SER A 229 -16.65 36.14 -8.75
C SER A 229 -18.10 35.72 -8.46
N ASN A 230 -19.10 36.41 -9.06
CA ASN A 230 -20.51 36.00 -8.96
C ASN A 230 -20.83 34.68 -9.68
N THR A 231 -19.91 34.20 -10.51
CA THR A 231 -20.08 32.96 -11.28
C THR A 231 -19.04 31.90 -10.96
N SER A 232 -18.08 32.22 -10.10
CA SER A 232 -17.03 31.26 -9.68
C SER A 232 -16.61 31.46 -8.24
N ILE A 233 -16.10 30.44 -7.62
CA ILE A 233 -15.59 30.40 -6.24
C ILE A 233 -14.21 29.71 -6.22
N HIS A 234 -13.30 30.12 -5.34
CA HIS A 234 -12.06 29.39 -5.14
C HIS A 234 -12.28 28.27 -4.15
N ALA A 235 -11.78 27.06 -4.47
CA ALA A 235 -11.73 25.89 -3.61
C ALA A 235 -10.26 25.52 -3.35
N TYR A 236 -9.91 25.17 -2.08
CA TYR A 236 -8.54 24.88 -1.64
C TYR A 236 -8.41 23.55 -0.95
N SER A 237 -7.27 22.90 -1.10
CA SER A 237 -6.93 21.68 -0.36
C SER A 237 -6.37 21.93 1.05
N ASP A 238 -6.48 23.14 1.59
CA ASP A 238 -5.88 23.53 2.87
C ASP A 238 -6.69 23.08 4.10
N GLY A 239 -7.90 22.58 3.92
CA GLY A 239 -8.67 21.97 5.01
C GLY A 239 -7.90 20.81 5.64
N ALA A 240 -7.91 20.71 6.99
CA ALA A 240 -7.08 19.74 7.72
C ALA A 240 -7.36 18.28 7.34
N SER A 241 -8.59 17.97 6.93
CA SER A 241 -9.00 16.65 6.46
C SER A 241 -8.80 16.42 4.96
N ILE A 242 -8.41 17.44 4.18
CA ILE A 242 -8.30 17.35 2.72
C ILE A 242 -6.85 17.06 2.31
N GLU A 243 -6.66 16.03 1.50
CA GLU A 243 -5.39 15.70 0.87
C GLU A 243 -5.23 16.41 -0.48
N ALA A 244 -6.29 16.42 -1.31
CA ALA A 244 -6.25 16.99 -2.65
C ALA A 244 -7.65 17.31 -3.19
N LEU A 245 -7.72 18.15 -4.26
CA LEU A 245 -8.95 18.45 -4.96
C LEU A 245 -8.76 18.54 -6.47
N ALA A 246 -9.82 18.24 -7.22
CA ALA A 246 -9.87 18.35 -8.68
C ALA A 246 -11.20 18.95 -9.14
N VAL A 247 -11.25 19.53 -10.35
CA VAL A 247 -12.52 19.87 -11.01
C VAL A 247 -12.89 18.76 -11.98
N ALA A 248 -14.12 18.24 -11.87
CA ALA A 248 -14.66 17.21 -12.77
C ALA A 248 -15.02 17.83 -14.13
N LYS A 249 -13.99 18.11 -14.96
CA LYS A 249 -14.20 18.65 -16.29
C LYS A 249 -14.99 17.68 -17.16
N GLY A 250 -16.07 18.17 -17.77
CA GLY A 250 -16.94 17.36 -18.65
C GLY A 250 -18.09 16.65 -17.93
N ALA A 251 -18.14 16.60 -16.61
CA ALA A 251 -19.27 16.10 -15.85
C ALA A 251 -20.33 17.19 -15.66
N ALA A 252 -21.57 16.93 -16.02
CA ALA A 252 -22.72 17.82 -15.82
C ALA A 252 -23.44 17.56 -14.49
N SER A 253 -23.34 16.32 -13.99
CA SER A 253 -23.88 15.89 -12.69
C SER A 253 -22.83 15.09 -11.91
N ILE A 254 -23.00 14.99 -10.59
CA ILE A 254 -22.10 14.19 -9.74
C ILE A 254 -22.11 12.71 -10.19
N THR A 255 -23.24 12.21 -10.68
CA THR A 255 -23.37 10.83 -11.18
C THR A 255 -22.65 10.54 -12.50
N ASP A 256 -22.13 11.57 -13.19
CA ASP A 256 -21.34 11.37 -14.40
C ASP A 256 -19.87 10.97 -14.08
N ILE A 257 -19.45 11.11 -12.83
CA ILE A 257 -18.11 10.78 -12.37
C ILE A 257 -18.04 9.25 -12.16
N ARG A 258 -17.35 8.56 -13.09
CA ARG A 258 -17.18 7.10 -13.07
C ARG A 258 -15.90 6.65 -12.35
N ASP A 259 -14.88 7.50 -12.35
CA ASP A 259 -13.63 7.27 -11.62
C ASP A 259 -13.09 8.62 -11.12
N ALA A 260 -13.18 8.83 -9.82
CA ALA A 260 -12.70 10.06 -9.18
C ALA A 260 -11.20 10.28 -9.36
N GLU A 261 -10.38 9.21 -9.46
CA GLU A 261 -8.93 9.34 -9.65
C GLU A 261 -8.51 9.75 -11.07
N ALA A 262 -9.40 9.65 -12.05
CA ALA A 262 -9.09 10.04 -13.42
C ALA A 262 -8.92 11.55 -13.62
N TYR A 263 -9.24 12.38 -12.60
CA TYR A 263 -9.16 13.84 -12.67
C TYR A 263 -7.83 14.38 -12.14
N ASP A 264 -7.52 15.63 -12.49
CA ASP A 264 -6.25 16.30 -12.16
C ASP A 264 -6.25 16.88 -10.73
N PHE A 265 -5.53 16.23 -9.83
CA PHE A 265 -5.31 16.63 -8.43
C PHE A 265 -3.97 17.38 -8.21
N SER A 266 -3.30 17.84 -9.25
CA SER A 266 -1.94 18.38 -9.18
C SER A 266 -1.82 19.78 -8.54
N THR A 267 -2.93 20.49 -8.31
CA THR A 267 -2.89 21.85 -7.80
C THR A 267 -3.62 22.01 -6.48
N ARG A 268 -3.11 22.92 -5.63
CA ARG A 268 -3.68 23.28 -4.34
C ARG A 268 -5.01 24.02 -4.45
N VAL A 269 -5.24 24.75 -5.56
CA VAL A 269 -6.39 25.64 -5.75
C VAL A 269 -7.10 25.30 -7.06
N ARG A 270 -8.42 25.31 -7.02
CA ARG A 270 -9.29 25.24 -8.20
C ARG A 270 -10.31 26.38 -8.14
N THR A 271 -10.80 26.82 -9.29
CA THR A 271 -11.80 27.90 -9.40
C THR A 271 -13.02 27.39 -10.18
N PRO A 272 -13.85 26.51 -9.57
CA PRO A 272 -15.07 26.04 -10.22
C PRO A 272 -16.04 27.19 -10.47
N GLN A 273 -16.75 27.09 -11.59
CA GLN A 273 -17.87 27.99 -11.95
C GLN A 273 -19.21 27.38 -11.47
N LEU A 274 -20.25 28.18 -11.53
CA LEU A 274 -21.63 27.71 -11.32
C LEU A 274 -21.92 26.49 -12.19
N GLY A 275 -22.46 25.44 -11.58
CA GLY A 275 -22.76 24.14 -12.17
C GLY A 275 -21.57 23.17 -12.23
N GLN A 276 -20.33 23.63 -12.05
CA GLN A 276 -19.17 22.73 -12.04
C GLN A 276 -19.04 21.97 -10.72
N ILE A 277 -18.31 20.85 -10.79
CA ILE A 277 -18.16 19.91 -9.69
C ILE A 277 -16.71 19.87 -9.25
N VAL A 278 -16.48 19.98 -7.94
CA VAL A 278 -15.20 19.74 -7.29
C VAL A 278 -15.20 18.34 -6.69
N ILE A 279 -14.18 17.55 -6.99
CA ILE A 279 -13.90 16.27 -6.35
C ILE A 279 -12.86 16.53 -5.26
N TRP A 280 -13.14 16.06 -4.07
CA TRP A 280 -12.28 16.12 -2.90
C TRP A 280 -11.76 14.73 -2.57
N ARG A 281 -10.46 14.62 -2.27
CA ARG A 281 -9.87 13.43 -1.65
C ARG A 281 -9.44 13.80 -0.24
N ASN A 282 -9.92 13.07 0.76
CA ASN A 282 -9.51 13.34 2.14
C ASN A 282 -8.25 12.54 2.52
N VAL A 283 -7.70 12.82 3.72
CA VAL A 283 -6.48 12.18 4.25
C VAL A 283 -6.62 10.67 4.48
N ASN A 284 -7.83 10.12 4.37
CA ASN A 284 -8.12 8.69 4.40
C ASN A 284 -8.21 8.08 2.99
N GLY A 285 -7.97 8.87 1.94
CA GLY A 285 -8.12 8.43 0.55
C GLY A 285 -9.57 8.23 0.10
N LEU A 286 -10.54 8.74 0.86
CA LEU A 286 -11.97 8.70 0.51
C LEU A 286 -12.34 9.90 -0.37
N TYR A 287 -13.43 9.76 -1.14
CA TYR A 287 -13.86 10.78 -2.09
C TYR A 287 -15.21 11.39 -1.74
N ALA A 288 -15.29 12.73 -1.94
CA ALA A 288 -16.52 13.49 -1.98
C ALA A 288 -16.58 14.33 -3.25
N ALA A 289 -17.78 14.63 -3.71
CA ALA A 289 -18.02 15.56 -4.81
C ALA A 289 -18.97 16.66 -4.37
N THR A 290 -18.68 17.93 -4.74
CA THR A 290 -19.55 19.08 -4.50
C THR A 290 -19.82 19.79 -5.81
N ARG A 291 -21.10 20.02 -6.14
CA ARG A 291 -21.53 20.81 -7.30
C ARG A 291 -21.93 22.20 -6.84
N VAL A 292 -21.35 23.24 -7.44
CA VAL A 292 -21.66 24.64 -7.14
C VAL A 292 -23.02 25.01 -7.72
N LEU A 293 -23.99 25.32 -6.88
CA LEU A 293 -25.36 25.65 -7.30
C LEU A 293 -25.62 27.15 -7.35
N ALA A 294 -25.17 27.90 -6.34
CA ALA A 294 -25.34 29.33 -6.27
C ALA A 294 -24.22 29.98 -5.47
N ILE A 295 -23.89 31.22 -5.82
CA ILE A 295 -22.90 32.08 -5.14
C ILE A 295 -23.51 33.45 -4.96
N THR A 296 -23.49 34.01 -3.74
CA THR A 296 -23.80 35.42 -3.46
C THR A 296 -22.59 36.10 -2.85
N ASP A 297 -22.48 37.44 -3.09
CA ASP A 297 -21.31 38.23 -2.71
C ASP A 297 -21.76 39.66 -2.32
N ASP A 298 -21.63 40.02 -1.06
CA ASP A 298 -22.01 41.30 -0.49
C ASP A 298 -21.25 42.51 -1.09
N THR A 299 -20.06 42.28 -1.63
CA THR A 299 -19.29 43.33 -2.32
C THR A 299 -19.72 43.53 -3.76
N ARG A 300 -20.71 42.76 -4.26
CA ARG A 300 -21.17 42.77 -5.65
C ARG A 300 -22.67 42.97 -5.81
N GLY A 301 -23.33 43.44 -4.75
CA GLY A 301 -24.73 43.82 -4.76
C GLY A 301 -25.69 42.83 -4.11
N ASP A 302 -25.18 41.69 -3.56
CA ASP A 302 -25.97 40.77 -2.76
C ASP A 302 -25.97 41.21 -1.27
N GLU A 303 -26.90 40.73 -0.48
CA GLU A 303 -26.98 41.00 0.97
C GLU A 303 -26.05 40.13 1.81
N THR A 304 -25.61 38.98 1.26
CA THR A 304 -24.87 37.93 2.00
C THR A 304 -23.79 37.27 1.16
N ASN A 305 -22.83 36.64 1.83
CA ASN A 305 -21.75 35.84 1.22
C ASN A 305 -22.06 34.35 1.32
N ASN A 306 -22.99 33.83 0.54
CA ASN A 306 -23.38 32.44 0.63
C ASN A 306 -22.91 31.63 -0.59
N LEU A 307 -22.45 30.41 -0.29
CA LEU A 307 -22.24 29.37 -1.26
C LEU A 307 -23.29 28.25 -1.06
N MET A 308 -23.97 27.87 -2.11
CA MET A 308 -24.89 26.73 -2.12
C MET A 308 -24.27 25.61 -2.94
N VAL A 309 -24.14 24.43 -2.35
CA VAL A 309 -23.60 23.24 -3.01
C VAL A 309 -24.53 22.03 -2.82
N GLU A 310 -24.64 21.24 -3.86
CA GLU A 310 -25.06 19.83 -3.76
C GLU A 310 -23.81 18.99 -3.50
N TYR A 311 -23.91 17.96 -2.66
CA TYR A 311 -22.75 17.12 -2.37
C TYR A 311 -23.11 15.65 -2.18
N VAL A 312 -22.12 14.78 -2.43
CA VAL A 312 -22.13 13.35 -2.19
C VAL A 312 -20.78 12.93 -1.66
N ILE A 313 -20.79 12.10 -0.61
CA ILE A 313 -19.62 11.44 -0.03
C ILE A 313 -19.74 9.93 -0.29
N LEU A 314 -18.71 9.30 -0.85
CA LEU A 314 -18.67 7.85 -1.07
C LEU A 314 -18.32 7.11 0.23
N GLY A 315 -18.98 5.95 0.45
CA GLY A 315 -18.98 5.29 1.76
C GLY A 315 -17.78 4.41 2.10
N GLY A 316 -17.06 3.88 1.12
CA GLY A 316 -16.11 2.79 1.38
C GLY A 316 -14.89 2.71 0.47
N GLY A 317 -14.36 3.85 0.03
CA GLY A 317 -13.20 3.87 -0.88
C GLY A 317 -13.56 3.61 -2.34
N GLU A 318 -14.84 3.65 -2.66
CA GLU A 318 -15.33 3.69 -4.03
C GLU A 318 -14.85 4.97 -4.72
N ARG A 319 -14.78 4.92 -6.06
CA ARG A 319 -14.39 6.04 -6.92
C ARG A 319 -15.48 6.44 -7.90
N ASP A 320 -16.52 5.62 -8.01
CA ASP A 320 -17.65 5.76 -8.92
C ASP A 320 -18.85 6.38 -8.20
N PHE A 321 -19.25 7.58 -8.61
CA PHE A 321 -20.40 8.31 -8.07
C PHE A 321 -21.73 7.94 -8.77
N SER A 322 -21.73 7.07 -9.78
CA SER A 322 -22.92 6.78 -10.58
C SER A 322 -24.06 6.12 -9.80
N ALA A 323 -23.73 5.35 -8.75
CA ALA A 323 -24.72 4.68 -7.91
C ALA A 323 -25.18 5.50 -6.69
N SER A 324 -24.62 6.70 -6.47
CA SER A 324 -24.82 7.49 -5.25
C SER A 324 -26.20 8.10 -5.07
N VAL A 325 -26.97 8.26 -6.15
CA VAL A 325 -28.35 8.85 -6.12
C VAL A 325 -29.46 7.81 -5.90
N ALA A 326 -29.16 6.52 -5.94
CA ALA A 326 -30.15 5.46 -5.88
C ALA A 326 -30.67 5.11 -4.46
N ARG A 327 -30.14 5.74 -3.41
CA ARG A 327 -30.60 5.53 -2.02
C ARG A 327 -31.41 6.73 -1.53
N LYS A 328 -32.67 6.83 -2.02
CA LYS A 328 -33.72 7.65 -1.40
C LYS A 328 -34.50 6.83 -0.38
#